data_32dea58ca424e0a44035cff4f288f572
#
_entry.id   32dea58ca424e0a44035cff4f288f572
#
_cell.length_a   1.000
_cell.length_b   1.000
_cell.length_c   1.000
_cell.angle_alpha   90.00
_cell.angle_beta   90.00
_cell.angle_gamma   90.00
#
_symmetry.space_group_name_H-M   'P 1'
#
loop_
_entity.id
_entity.type
_entity.pdbx_description
1 polymer ?
#
loop_
_entity_poly.entity_id
_entity_poly.type
_entity_poly.pdbx_seq_one_letter_code
_entity_poly.pdbx_strand_id
1 'polypeptide(L)'
;MNDKPLKKGKVGLREIAAAANVSIATVSRVLNGSNRVDAAIQRAVLAAAAELDIDFSQRNKTKALAFLLSNRAMQHVFHSRILLGAEAHCAARTWELVFQSLDYPPHLSPKELHLPKVVQRHDLVRGVILAGTNSANLLELLIQQGVPFVVLGNNVTGELAGARCDVVFSDDVQGTHDATRYLASLGHRHIWFVGNIGLPWFARCFAGYQRAMDEANLNPRHTTIDSENEAEIGYLGTKSLLARGEPVTAIVAGNDPTAHGVYRALRDSGLNIPDDVSVVGCDDTVGSWLYPALTTIREFPEQLGKQMVELVLSRIVNPDQEPQRITVPTELIKRDSCRALQPSDDFAAGARLQDSLS
;
A
#
# COMPACT_ATOMS: atom_id res chain seq x y z
N MET A 1 53.56 -40.96 12.04
CA MET A 1 53.43 -40.04 10.91
C MET A 1 52.04 -39.46 10.99
N ASN A 2 51.96 -38.21 11.46
CA ASN A 2 50.71 -37.49 11.63
C ASN A 2 50.50 -36.61 10.40
N ASP A 3 49.63 -37.02 9.47
CA ASP A 3 49.17 -36.17 8.41
C ASP A 3 47.98 -35.33 8.93
N LYS A 4 48.28 -34.09 9.32
CA LYS A 4 47.24 -33.07 9.51
C LYS A 4 46.84 -32.55 8.16
N PRO A 5 45.49 -32.51 7.79
CA PRO A 5 45.07 -31.88 6.59
C PRO A 5 45.34 -30.36 6.67
N LEU A 6 46.03 -29.82 5.68
CA LEU A 6 46.26 -28.39 5.47
C LEU A 6 44.93 -27.67 5.47
N LYS A 7 44.73 -26.73 6.40
CA LYS A 7 43.63 -25.75 6.36
C LYS A 7 43.73 -24.97 5.03
N LYS A 8 42.75 -25.14 4.10
CA LYS A 8 42.59 -24.27 2.94
C LYS A 8 42.50 -22.83 3.47
N GLY A 9 43.58 -22.05 3.30
CA GLY A 9 43.60 -20.63 3.63
C GLY A 9 42.54 -19.89 2.82
N LYS A 10 41.82 -18.99 3.46
CA LYS A 10 40.90 -18.07 2.77
C LYS A 10 41.73 -17.22 1.81
N VAL A 11 41.66 -17.52 0.50
CA VAL A 11 42.22 -16.66 -0.54
C VAL A 11 41.49 -15.30 -0.44
N GLY A 12 42.27 -14.23 -0.28
CA GLY A 12 41.75 -12.90 0.03
C GLY A 12 41.74 -11.94 -1.17
N LEU A 13 41.17 -10.78 -1.01
CA LEU A 13 41.15 -9.70 -2.02
C LEU A 13 42.56 -9.35 -2.54
N ARG A 14 43.60 -9.59 -1.73
CA ARG A 14 45.00 -9.34 -2.11
C ARG A 14 45.50 -10.27 -3.21
N GLU A 15 45.09 -11.53 -3.18
CA GLU A 15 45.53 -12.54 -4.16
C GLU A 15 44.87 -12.30 -5.51
N ILE A 16 43.58 -11.88 -5.51
CA ILE A 16 42.92 -11.48 -6.75
C ILE A 16 43.49 -10.19 -7.30
N ALA A 17 43.79 -9.21 -6.45
CA ALA A 17 44.40 -7.97 -6.85
C ALA A 17 45.77 -8.20 -7.55
N ALA A 18 46.55 -9.13 -6.99
CA ALA A 18 47.82 -9.56 -7.58
C ALA A 18 47.62 -10.29 -8.92
N ALA A 19 46.69 -11.26 -8.98
CA ALA A 19 46.41 -12.04 -10.18
C ALA A 19 45.83 -11.17 -11.32
N ALA A 20 44.95 -10.22 -11.00
CA ALA A 20 44.38 -9.28 -11.98
C ALA A 20 45.24 -8.04 -12.24
N ASN A 21 46.40 -7.91 -11.60
CA ASN A 21 47.30 -6.75 -11.68
C ASN A 21 46.58 -5.40 -11.44
N VAL A 22 45.78 -5.33 -10.40
CA VAL A 22 45.00 -4.13 -10.00
C VAL A 22 45.13 -3.87 -8.48
N SER A 23 44.68 -2.70 -8.03
CA SER A 23 44.66 -2.39 -6.59
C SER A 23 43.56 -3.20 -5.87
N ILE A 24 43.78 -3.47 -4.56
CA ILE A 24 42.74 -4.07 -3.70
C ILE A 24 41.46 -3.23 -3.72
N ALA A 25 41.57 -1.91 -3.77
CA ALA A 25 40.44 -1.01 -3.89
C ALA A 25 39.66 -1.19 -5.21
N THR A 26 40.39 -1.48 -6.32
CA THR A 26 39.76 -1.79 -7.62
C THR A 26 39.02 -3.12 -7.57
N VAL A 27 39.62 -4.17 -6.98
CA VAL A 27 38.94 -5.45 -6.76
C VAL A 27 37.68 -5.24 -5.93
N SER A 28 37.76 -4.52 -4.82
CA SER A 28 36.61 -4.21 -3.98
C SER A 28 35.50 -3.47 -4.74
N ARG A 29 35.84 -2.51 -5.61
CA ARG A 29 34.85 -1.80 -6.44
C ARG A 29 34.19 -2.72 -7.48
N VAL A 30 34.94 -3.59 -8.14
CA VAL A 30 34.40 -4.58 -9.07
C VAL A 30 33.44 -5.53 -8.34
N LEU A 31 33.82 -6.04 -7.19
CA LEU A 31 33.03 -6.98 -6.39
C LEU A 31 31.77 -6.34 -5.81
N ASN A 32 31.78 -5.02 -5.58
CA ASN A 32 30.61 -4.26 -5.10
C ASN A 32 29.75 -3.69 -6.26
N GLY A 33 30.00 -4.10 -7.50
CA GLY A 33 29.20 -3.71 -8.66
C GLY A 33 29.29 -2.23 -9.03
N SER A 34 30.42 -1.56 -8.73
CA SER A 34 30.59 -0.13 -9.04
C SER A 34 30.71 0.11 -10.55
N ASN A 35 29.78 0.84 -11.15
CA ASN A 35 29.77 1.26 -12.56
C ASN A 35 30.94 2.22 -12.93
N ARG A 36 31.85 2.52 -12.00
CA ARG A 36 33.01 3.41 -12.20
C ARG A 36 34.30 2.64 -12.55
N VAL A 37 34.21 1.34 -12.82
CA VAL A 37 35.36 0.52 -13.20
C VAL A 37 35.22 0.14 -14.67
N ASP A 38 36.32 0.31 -15.42
CA ASP A 38 36.38 -0.08 -16.82
C ASP A 38 36.01 -1.55 -17.03
N ALA A 39 35.27 -1.85 -18.12
CA ALA A 39 34.77 -3.19 -18.41
C ALA A 39 35.88 -4.23 -18.63
N ALA A 40 37.07 -3.80 -19.12
CA ALA A 40 38.21 -4.68 -19.28
C ALA A 40 38.81 -5.08 -17.92
N ILE A 41 38.92 -4.11 -17.02
CA ILE A 41 39.37 -4.33 -15.64
C ILE A 41 38.38 -5.22 -14.90
N GLN A 42 37.09 -5.01 -15.07
CA GLN A 42 36.06 -5.84 -14.45
C GLN A 42 36.17 -7.31 -14.89
N ARG A 43 36.36 -7.55 -16.19
CA ARG A 43 36.57 -8.89 -16.74
C ARG A 43 37.85 -9.54 -16.21
N ALA A 44 38.96 -8.81 -16.15
CA ALA A 44 40.23 -9.31 -15.62
C ALA A 44 40.11 -9.75 -14.14
N VAL A 45 39.43 -8.95 -13.30
CA VAL A 45 39.20 -9.27 -11.88
C VAL A 45 38.31 -10.52 -11.72
N LEU A 46 37.25 -10.65 -12.52
CA LEU A 46 36.37 -11.82 -12.48
C LEU A 46 37.08 -13.09 -13.00
N ALA A 47 37.90 -12.98 -14.05
CA ALA A 47 38.71 -14.11 -14.52
C ALA A 47 39.74 -14.57 -13.50
N ALA A 48 40.48 -13.65 -12.88
CA ALA A 48 41.43 -13.96 -11.82
C ALA A 48 40.75 -14.62 -10.60
N ALA A 49 39.54 -14.20 -10.28
CA ALA A 49 38.75 -14.81 -9.21
C ALA A 49 38.33 -16.25 -9.54
N ALA A 50 37.93 -16.50 -10.78
CA ALA A 50 37.56 -17.84 -11.27
C ALA A 50 38.75 -18.79 -11.28
N GLU A 51 39.95 -18.33 -11.73
CA GLU A 51 41.19 -19.13 -11.71
C GLU A 51 41.61 -19.52 -10.28
N LEU A 52 41.29 -18.70 -9.28
CA LEU A 52 41.56 -18.97 -7.85
C LEU A 52 40.47 -19.79 -7.15
N ASP A 53 39.51 -20.33 -7.92
CA ASP A 53 38.34 -21.08 -7.42
C ASP A 53 37.55 -20.27 -6.36
N ILE A 54 37.47 -18.95 -6.56
CA ILE A 54 36.75 -18.05 -5.66
C ILE A 54 35.45 -17.65 -6.32
N ASP A 55 34.36 -18.25 -5.87
CA ASP A 55 33.03 -17.82 -6.25
C ASP A 55 32.62 -16.57 -5.44
N PHE A 56 32.75 -15.40 -6.07
CA PHE A 56 32.28 -14.14 -5.51
C PHE A 56 30.80 -13.89 -5.73
N SER A 57 30.12 -14.70 -6.51
CA SER A 57 28.69 -14.55 -6.73
C SER A 57 27.90 -14.73 -5.42
N GLN A 58 28.50 -15.43 -4.46
CA GLN A 58 27.94 -15.71 -3.14
C GLN A 58 28.50 -14.84 -2.01
N ARG A 59 29.58 -14.08 -2.22
CA ARG A 59 30.18 -13.26 -1.19
C ARG A 59 29.49 -11.89 -1.11
N ASN A 60 28.62 -11.70 -0.12
CA ASN A 60 28.03 -10.42 0.32
C ASN A 60 27.14 -9.66 -0.68
N LYS A 61 26.29 -10.33 -1.45
CA LYS A 61 25.07 -9.67 -1.89
C LYS A 61 24.10 -9.74 -0.72
N THR A 62 24.00 -8.67 0.04
CA THR A 62 22.95 -8.55 1.05
C THR A 62 21.63 -8.77 0.34
N LYS A 63 20.89 -9.79 0.77
CA LYS A 63 19.56 -10.10 0.24
C LYS A 63 18.54 -9.26 0.99
N ALA A 64 18.58 -7.96 0.81
CA ALA A 64 17.66 -7.04 1.46
C ALA A 64 16.79 -6.29 0.45
N LEU A 65 15.53 -6.08 0.82
CA LEU A 65 14.59 -5.15 0.20
C LEU A 65 14.39 -3.95 1.13
N ALA A 66 14.09 -2.79 0.57
CA ALA A 66 13.61 -1.65 1.35
C ALA A 66 12.08 -1.55 1.25
N PHE A 67 11.43 -1.42 2.39
CA PHE A 67 10.04 -1.01 2.47
C PHE A 67 10.00 0.49 2.74
N LEU A 68 9.59 1.27 1.75
CA LEU A 68 9.41 2.71 1.85
C LEU A 68 7.96 3.03 2.14
N LEU A 69 7.71 3.62 3.31
CA LEU A 69 6.41 4.20 3.65
C LEU A 69 6.45 5.69 3.35
N SER A 70 5.80 6.10 2.26
CA SER A 70 5.85 7.47 1.76
C SER A 70 4.64 8.27 2.21
N ASN A 71 4.87 9.47 2.75
CA ASN A 71 3.83 10.45 3.10
C ASN A 71 2.66 9.85 3.93
N ARG A 72 2.99 8.94 4.85
CA ARG A 72 2.04 8.29 5.77
C ARG A 72 2.70 7.98 7.10
N ALA A 73 1.93 8.09 8.16
CA ALA A 73 2.39 7.73 9.49
C ALA A 73 2.53 6.21 9.65
N MET A 74 3.57 5.75 10.35
CA MET A 74 3.80 4.33 10.65
C MET A 74 2.66 3.67 11.44
N GLN A 75 1.91 4.46 12.21
CA GLN A 75 0.78 3.98 13.02
C GLN A 75 -0.45 3.61 12.19
N HIS A 76 -0.48 3.89 10.90
CA HIS A 76 -1.60 3.53 10.05
C HIS A 76 -1.70 2.01 9.92
N VAL A 77 -2.76 1.42 10.48
CA VAL A 77 -2.93 -0.04 10.66
C VAL A 77 -2.83 -0.79 9.33
N PHE A 78 -3.44 -0.29 8.27
CA PHE A 78 -3.41 -0.91 6.94
C PHE A 78 -1.96 -1.08 6.43
N HIS A 79 -1.15 -0.01 6.46
CA HIS A 79 0.24 -0.06 5.98
C HIS A 79 1.16 -0.89 6.87
N SER A 80 0.95 -0.87 8.19
CA SER A 80 1.72 -1.71 9.11
C SER A 80 1.44 -3.21 8.89
N ARG A 81 0.21 -3.58 8.52
CA ARG A 81 -0.14 -4.97 8.16
C ARG A 81 0.46 -5.38 6.80
N ILE A 82 0.55 -4.47 5.82
CA ILE A 82 1.30 -4.73 4.58
C ILE A 82 2.78 -5.00 4.90
N LEU A 83 3.39 -4.18 5.76
CA LEU A 83 4.77 -4.38 6.21
C LEU A 83 4.97 -5.75 6.88
N LEU A 84 4.05 -6.16 7.77
CA LEU A 84 4.10 -7.48 8.40
C LEU A 84 4.05 -8.62 7.38
N GLY A 85 3.17 -8.54 6.39
CA GLY A 85 3.08 -9.53 5.32
C GLY A 85 4.34 -9.58 4.46
N ALA A 86 4.93 -8.42 4.15
CA ALA A 86 6.18 -8.32 3.40
C ALA A 86 7.35 -8.89 4.20
N GLU A 87 7.46 -8.56 5.50
CA GLU A 87 8.51 -9.05 6.38
C GLU A 87 8.47 -10.57 6.51
N ALA A 88 7.32 -11.14 6.86
CA ALA A 88 7.15 -12.58 6.99
C ALA A 88 7.53 -13.32 5.69
N HIS A 89 7.20 -12.72 4.52
CA HIS A 89 7.51 -13.32 3.23
C HIS A 89 9.00 -13.20 2.84
N CYS A 90 9.66 -12.10 3.19
CA CYS A 90 11.11 -11.93 3.06
C CYS A 90 11.85 -12.94 3.94
N ALA A 91 11.48 -13.05 5.22
CA ALA A 91 12.09 -13.97 6.18
C ALA A 91 12.01 -15.43 5.71
N ALA A 92 10.85 -15.87 5.18
CA ALA A 92 10.67 -17.21 4.63
C ALA A 92 11.60 -17.53 3.43
N ARG A 93 12.15 -16.49 2.78
CA ARG A 93 13.06 -16.59 1.63
C ARG A 93 14.50 -16.23 1.97
N THR A 94 14.83 -16.06 3.24
CA THR A 94 16.16 -15.61 3.71
C THR A 94 16.57 -14.24 3.13
N TRP A 95 15.57 -13.35 2.92
CA TRP A 95 15.77 -11.95 2.62
C TRP A 95 15.52 -11.11 3.86
N GLU A 96 16.27 -10.03 3.99
CA GLU A 96 16.03 -9.02 5.03
C GLU A 96 15.10 -7.93 4.50
N LEU A 97 14.32 -7.30 5.37
CA LEU A 97 13.49 -6.14 5.04
C LEU A 97 13.94 -4.94 5.86
N VAL A 98 14.33 -3.87 5.19
CA VAL A 98 14.72 -2.60 5.82
C VAL A 98 13.56 -1.63 5.70
N PHE A 99 13.00 -1.23 6.83
CA PHE A 99 11.97 -0.19 6.86
C PHE A 99 12.58 1.21 6.80
N GLN A 100 11.97 2.09 5.99
CA GLN A 100 12.30 3.50 5.90
C GLN A 100 11.05 4.35 5.65
N SER A 101 10.85 5.39 6.46
CA SER A 101 9.87 6.44 6.18
C SER A 101 10.46 7.48 5.23
N LEU A 102 9.63 8.00 4.34
CA LEU A 102 10.02 9.01 3.35
C LEU A 102 8.89 10.04 3.15
N ASP A 103 9.09 11.23 3.71
CA ASP A 103 8.19 12.35 3.46
C ASP A 103 8.78 13.24 2.36
N TYR A 104 7.97 13.53 1.35
CA TYR A 104 8.36 14.39 0.24
C TYR A 104 7.15 15.13 -0.37
N PRO A 105 7.35 16.37 -0.85
CA PRO A 105 6.31 17.11 -1.55
C PRO A 105 6.00 16.50 -2.92
N PRO A 106 4.71 16.22 -3.25
CA PRO A 106 4.34 15.59 -4.52
C PRO A 106 4.61 16.45 -5.77
N HIS A 107 4.80 17.76 -5.61
CA HIS A 107 5.03 18.72 -6.69
C HIS A 107 6.50 18.89 -7.08
N LEU A 108 7.45 18.35 -6.31
CA LEU A 108 8.88 18.45 -6.66
C LEU A 108 9.18 17.67 -7.95
N SER A 109 10.10 18.21 -8.74
CA SER A 109 10.60 17.46 -9.88
C SER A 109 11.43 16.23 -9.44
N PRO A 110 11.52 15.16 -10.26
CA PRO A 110 12.33 13.99 -9.92
C PRO A 110 13.81 14.33 -9.60
N LYS A 111 14.34 15.42 -10.15
CA LYS A 111 15.73 15.88 -9.92
C LYS A 111 15.94 16.47 -8.52
N GLU A 112 14.90 17.00 -7.92
CA GLU A 112 14.92 17.61 -6.59
C GLU A 112 14.62 16.61 -5.48
N LEU A 113 14.09 15.45 -5.84
CA LEU A 113 13.82 14.37 -4.88
C LEU A 113 15.11 13.63 -4.52
N HIS A 114 15.21 13.26 -3.26
CA HIS A 114 16.34 12.51 -2.74
C HIS A 114 15.87 11.22 -2.09
N LEU A 115 16.25 10.08 -2.66
CA LEU A 115 16.00 8.80 -2.04
C LEU A 115 16.80 8.66 -0.74
N PRO A 116 16.27 7.91 0.25
CA PRO A 116 17.04 7.58 1.45
C PRO A 116 18.38 6.94 1.09
N LYS A 117 19.44 7.28 1.83
CA LYS A 117 20.81 6.80 1.55
C LYS A 117 20.90 5.27 1.48
N VAL A 118 20.07 4.54 2.23
CA VAL A 118 20.04 3.08 2.22
C VAL A 118 19.56 2.54 0.87
N VAL A 119 18.59 3.20 0.23
CA VAL A 119 18.07 2.82 -1.10
C VAL A 119 19.09 3.10 -2.20
N GLN A 120 19.88 4.16 -2.07
CA GLN A 120 20.96 4.51 -3.03
C GLN A 120 22.13 3.50 -2.98
N ARG A 121 22.18 2.64 -1.96
CA ARG A 121 23.21 1.63 -1.79
C ARG A 121 22.78 0.29 -2.37
N HIS A 122 22.94 0.12 -3.68
CA HIS A 122 22.60 -1.11 -4.40
C HIS A 122 23.41 -2.34 -3.96
N ASP A 123 24.49 -2.14 -3.19
CA ASP A 123 25.24 -3.20 -2.52
C ASP A 123 24.52 -3.73 -1.28
N LEU A 124 23.61 -2.97 -0.66
CA LEU A 124 22.82 -3.34 0.51
C LEU A 124 21.38 -3.71 0.15
N VAL A 125 20.70 -2.86 -0.62
CA VAL A 125 19.29 -3.02 -0.97
C VAL A 125 19.16 -3.33 -2.46
N ARG A 126 18.45 -4.39 -2.79
CA ARG A 126 18.31 -4.89 -4.17
C ARG A 126 17.03 -4.44 -4.86
N GLY A 127 16.04 -4.02 -4.10
CA GLY A 127 14.75 -3.56 -4.62
C GLY A 127 13.93 -2.86 -3.55
N VAL A 128 12.85 -2.21 -3.98
CA VAL A 128 12.03 -1.33 -3.15
C VAL A 128 10.56 -1.73 -3.23
N ILE A 129 9.91 -1.76 -2.09
CA ILE A 129 8.46 -1.87 -1.93
C ILE A 129 7.95 -0.49 -1.53
N LEU A 130 7.11 0.12 -2.36
CA LEU A 130 6.51 1.43 -2.11
C LEU A 130 5.11 1.29 -1.54
N ALA A 131 4.95 1.64 -0.28
CA ALA A 131 3.66 1.79 0.40
C ALA A 131 3.43 3.26 0.78
N GLY A 132 2.29 3.56 1.42
CA GLY A 132 1.91 4.94 1.71
C GLY A 132 1.36 5.66 0.49
N THR A 133 1.41 6.99 0.48
CA THR A 133 0.94 7.82 -0.64
C THR A 133 2.11 8.19 -1.55
N ASN A 134 2.05 7.73 -2.79
CA ASN A 134 3.10 7.92 -3.78
C ASN A 134 2.62 8.78 -4.94
N SER A 135 3.53 9.52 -5.58
CA SER A 135 3.26 10.34 -6.76
C SER A 135 4.21 10.01 -7.90
N ALA A 136 3.84 10.39 -9.12
CA ALA A 136 4.55 10.05 -10.34
C ALA A 136 6.04 10.43 -10.31
N ASN A 137 6.40 11.55 -9.68
CA ASN A 137 7.79 12.04 -9.58
C ASN A 137 8.73 11.04 -8.84
N LEU A 138 8.26 10.37 -7.78
CA LEU A 138 9.05 9.34 -7.10
C LEU A 138 9.19 8.09 -7.95
N LEU A 139 8.13 7.67 -8.64
CA LEU A 139 8.18 6.52 -9.55
C LEU A 139 9.16 6.79 -10.70
N GLU A 140 9.10 7.98 -11.31
CA GLU A 140 10.04 8.40 -12.36
C GLU A 140 11.49 8.40 -11.88
N LEU A 141 11.75 8.91 -10.65
CA LEU A 141 13.08 8.90 -10.06
C LEU A 141 13.64 7.48 -9.94
N LEU A 142 12.84 6.53 -9.44
CA LEU A 142 13.25 5.13 -9.28
C LEU A 142 13.50 4.47 -10.65
N ILE A 143 12.67 4.75 -11.65
CA ILE A 143 12.87 4.27 -13.05
C ILE A 143 14.17 4.84 -13.61
N GLN A 144 14.41 6.16 -13.49
CA GLN A 144 15.62 6.81 -14.00
C GLN A 144 16.90 6.27 -13.33
N GLN A 145 16.83 5.87 -12.09
CA GLN A 145 17.96 5.29 -11.35
C GLN A 145 18.11 3.78 -11.55
N GLY A 146 17.19 3.13 -12.29
CA GLY A 146 17.22 1.68 -12.54
C GLY A 146 17.02 0.85 -11.28
N VAL A 147 16.29 1.37 -10.28
CA VAL A 147 16.01 0.65 -9.04
C VAL A 147 14.82 -0.29 -9.28
N PRO A 148 14.96 -1.62 -9.06
CA PRO A 148 13.81 -2.51 -9.09
C PRO A 148 12.80 -2.15 -7.98
N PHE A 149 11.53 -1.92 -8.33
CA PHE A 149 10.51 -1.59 -7.34
C PHE A 149 9.13 -2.08 -7.73
N VAL A 150 8.26 -2.15 -6.75
CA VAL A 150 6.82 -2.39 -6.84
C VAL A 150 6.09 -1.32 -6.02
N VAL A 151 4.92 -0.89 -6.48
CA VAL A 151 4.12 0.12 -5.80
C VAL A 151 2.73 -0.40 -5.45
N LEU A 152 2.20 0.01 -4.27
CA LEU A 152 0.80 -0.13 -3.92
C LEU A 152 -0.02 0.88 -4.75
N GLY A 153 -0.75 0.37 -5.75
CA GLY A 153 -1.40 1.21 -6.76
C GLY A 153 -2.61 2.00 -6.27
N ASN A 154 -3.29 1.51 -5.22
CA ASN A 154 -4.46 2.20 -4.63
C ASN A 154 -4.14 3.62 -4.14
N ASN A 155 -2.89 3.86 -3.74
CA ASN A 155 -2.45 5.07 -3.06
C ASN A 155 -1.52 5.94 -3.93
N VAL A 156 -1.54 5.76 -5.25
CA VAL A 156 -0.74 6.60 -6.15
C VAL A 156 -1.58 7.81 -6.60
N THR A 157 -1.03 9.00 -6.38
CA THR A 157 -1.61 10.25 -6.86
C THR A 157 -1.21 10.51 -8.31
N GLY A 158 -2.18 10.87 -9.16
CA GLY A 158 -1.98 11.05 -10.59
C GLY A 158 -2.14 9.78 -11.41
N GLU A 159 -1.83 9.84 -12.70
CA GLU A 159 -2.02 8.71 -13.61
C GLU A 159 -0.85 7.71 -13.53
N LEU A 160 -1.18 6.46 -13.20
CA LEU A 160 -0.26 5.32 -13.41
C LEU A 160 -0.17 4.91 -14.89
N ALA A 161 -0.93 5.56 -15.78
CA ALA A 161 -1.13 5.22 -17.20
C ALA A 161 0.10 5.47 -18.04
N GLY A 162 1.22 5.21 -17.74
CA GLY A 162 2.50 5.34 -18.48
C GLY A 162 3.69 4.91 -17.64
N ALA A 163 3.48 4.69 -16.36
CA ALA A 163 4.55 4.20 -15.48
C ALA A 163 4.90 2.75 -15.85
N ARG A 164 6.10 2.53 -16.35
CA ARG A 164 6.67 1.20 -16.58
C ARG A 164 7.16 0.60 -15.27
N CYS A 165 6.22 0.31 -14.35
CA CYS A 165 6.51 -0.27 -13.05
C CYS A 165 5.52 -1.36 -12.66
N ASP A 166 5.95 -2.24 -11.79
CA ASP A 166 5.12 -3.29 -11.21
C ASP A 166 4.18 -2.69 -10.16
N VAL A 167 2.91 -3.11 -10.20
CA VAL A 167 1.86 -2.55 -9.35
C VAL A 167 1.04 -3.67 -8.72
N VAL A 168 0.77 -3.54 -7.43
CA VAL A 168 -0.18 -4.39 -6.71
C VAL A 168 -1.35 -3.52 -6.25
N PHE A 169 -2.58 -3.99 -6.48
CA PHE A 169 -3.82 -3.35 -6.05
C PHE A 169 -4.60 -4.25 -5.09
N SER A 170 -5.29 -3.64 -4.13
CA SER A 170 -6.50 -4.21 -3.59
C SER A 170 -7.66 -3.89 -4.54
N ASP A 171 -8.63 -4.79 -4.68
CA ASP A 171 -9.85 -4.55 -5.48
C ASP A 171 -10.91 -3.77 -4.68
N ASP A 172 -10.52 -2.62 -4.14
CA ASP A 172 -11.33 -1.72 -3.35
C ASP A 172 -12.55 -1.19 -4.12
N VAL A 173 -12.43 -1.01 -5.44
CA VAL A 173 -13.53 -0.61 -6.31
C VAL A 173 -14.63 -1.67 -6.32
N GLN A 174 -14.27 -2.94 -6.56
CA GLN A 174 -15.24 -4.03 -6.53
C GLN A 174 -15.79 -4.26 -5.13
N GLY A 175 -14.91 -4.19 -4.11
CA GLY A 175 -15.32 -4.32 -2.72
C GLY A 175 -16.38 -3.28 -2.31
N THR A 176 -16.12 -2.01 -2.58
CA THR A 176 -17.08 -0.94 -2.24
C THR A 176 -18.36 -1.02 -3.05
N HIS A 177 -18.27 -1.45 -4.31
CA HIS A 177 -19.45 -1.78 -5.11
C HIS A 177 -20.30 -2.86 -4.43
N ASP A 178 -19.70 -3.95 -3.98
CA ASP A 178 -20.42 -5.07 -3.35
C ASP A 178 -21.03 -4.66 -1.98
N ALA A 179 -20.32 -3.84 -1.20
CA ALA A 179 -20.84 -3.28 0.05
C ALA A 179 -22.05 -2.35 -0.19
N THR A 180 -21.99 -1.52 -1.23
CA THR A 180 -23.10 -0.64 -1.60
C THR A 180 -24.31 -1.42 -2.11
N ARG A 181 -24.09 -2.42 -2.96
CA ARG A 181 -25.15 -3.36 -3.39
C ARG A 181 -25.78 -4.11 -2.23
N TYR A 182 -24.97 -4.50 -1.23
CA TYR A 182 -25.50 -5.13 -0.02
C TYR A 182 -26.48 -4.20 0.70
N LEU A 183 -26.13 -2.92 0.91
CA LEU A 183 -27.05 -1.94 1.50
C LEU A 183 -28.34 -1.77 0.65
N ALA A 184 -28.21 -1.66 -0.68
CA ALA A 184 -29.36 -1.57 -1.59
C ALA A 184 -30.26 -2.82 -1.49
N SER A 185 -29.68 -4.02 -1.31
CA SER A 185 -30.42 -5.28 -1.13
C SER A 185 -31.15 -5.36 0.21
N LEU A 186 -30.71 -4.62 1.22
CA LEU A 186 -31.40 -4.45 2.51
C LEU A 186 -32.53 -3.42 2.47
N GLY A 187 -32.82 -2.82 1.30
CA GLY A 187 -33.88 -1.86 1.10
C GLY A 187 -33.46 -0.41 1.19
N HIS A 188 -32.20 -0.09 1.52
CA HIS A 188 -31.74 1.28 1.58
C HIS A 188 -31.77 1.97 0.20
N ARG A 189 -32.31 3.20 0.17
CA ARG A 189 -32.39 4.05 -1.02
C ARG A 189 -31.65 5.38 -0.84
N HIS A 190 -31.53 5.83 0.42
CA HIS A 190 -30.82 7.05 0.81
C HIS A 190 -29.45 6.66 1.38
N ILE A 191 -28.55 6.22 0.49
CA ILE A 191 -27.20 5.77 0.79
C ILE A 191 -26.23 6.92 0.48
N TRP A 192 -25.39 7.30 1.44
CA TRP A 192 -24.41 8.37 1.29
C TRP A 192 -22.99 7.83 1.34
N PHE A 193 -22.10 8.38 0.55
CA PHE A 193 -20.67 8.16 0.68
C PHE A 193 -20.02 9.26 1.53
N VAL A 194 -19.17 8.87 2.49
CA VAL A 194 -18.40 9.81 3.33
C VAL A 194 -16.91 9.51 3.16
N GLY A 195 -16.17 10.48 2.61
CA GLY A 195 -14.75 10.33 2.35
C GLY A 195 -14.16 11.55 1.63
N ASN A 196 -12.85 11.74 1.65
CA ASN A 196 -12.16 12.77 0.87
C ASN A 196 -11.84 12.25 -0.54
N ILE A 197 -12.74 12.46 -1.49
CA ILE A 197 -12.58 11.99 -2.89
C ILE A 197 -11.40 12.64 -3.64
N GLY A 198 -10.74 13.63 -3.07
CA GLY A 198 -9.46 14.17 -3.56
C GLY A 198 -8.28 13.22 -3.30
N LEU A 199 -8.41 12.24 -2.40
CA LEU A 199 -7.39 11.24 -2.10
C LEU A 199 -7.62 9.96 -2.92
N PRO A 200 -6.58 9.34 -3.49
CA PRO A 200 -6.73 8.29 -4.50
C PRO A 200 -7.51 7.08 -4.02
N TRP A 201 -7.31 6.60 -2.80
CA TRP A 201 -8.06 5.45 -2.26
C TRP A 201 -9.54 5.77 -2.04
N PHE A 202 -9.89 6.98 -1.58
CA PHE A 202 -11.29 7.39 -1.46
C PHE A 202 -11.96 7.58 -2.83
N ALA A 203 -11.24 8.13 -3.81
CA ALA A 203 -11.76 8.25 -5.18
C ALA A 203 -12.09 6.88 -5.80
N ARG A 204 -11.26 5.87 -5.53
CA ARG A 204 -11.48 4.48 -5.97
C ARG A 204 -12.71 3.86 -5.30
N CYS A 205 -12.80 3.96 -3.96
CA CYS A 205 -13.98 3.51 -3.22
C CYS A 205 -15.25 4.24 -3.70
N PHE A 206 -15.17 5.55 -3.93
CA PHE A 206 -16.29 6.33 -4.46
C PHE A 206 -16.73 5.86 -5.84
N ALA A 207 -15.80 5.50 -6.73
CA ALA A 207 -16.14 4.93 -8.04
C ALA A 207 -16.91 3.61 -7.93
N GLY A 208 -16.53 2.73 -6.99
CA GLY A 208 -17.27 1.50 -6.69
C GLY A 208 -18.68 1.78 -6.18
N TYR A 209 -18.80 2.72 -5.24
CA TYR A 209 -20.09 3.20 -4.73
C TYR A 209 -20.97 3.76 -5.85
N GLN A 210 -20.46 4.68 -6.68
CA GLN A 210 -21.22 5.28 -7.78
C GLN A 210 -21.76 4.21 -8.73
N ARG A 211 -20.90 3.25 -9.15
CA ARG A 211 -21.32 2.17 -10.02
C ARG A 211 -22.49 1.37 -9.44
N ALA A 212 -22.45 1.03 -8.14
CA ALA A 212 -23.52 0.30 -7.50
C ALA A 212 -24.82 1.10 -7.37
N MET A 213 -24.72 2.42 -7.11
CA MET A 213 -25.88 3.32 -7.07
C MET A 213 -26.53 3.44 -8.45
N ASP A 214 -25.74 3.59 -9.52
CA ASP A 214 -26.21 3.69 -10.90
C ASP A 214 -26.93 2.38 -11.33
N GLU A 215 -26.33 1.21 -11.01
CA GLU A 215 -26.94 -0.09 -11.28
C GLU A 215 -28.28 -0.29 -10.54
N ALA A 216 -28.42 0.31 -9.36
CA ALA A 216 -29.66 0.29 -8.57
C ALA A 216 -30.67 1.39 -8.97
N ASN A 217 -30.35 2.23 -9.96
CA ASN A 217 -31.09 3.44 -10.34
C ASN A 217 -31.32 4.41 -9.15
N LEU A 218 -30.29 4.57 -8.31
CA LEU A 218 -30.26 5.48 -7.17
C LEU A 218 -29.32 6.65 -7.46
N ASN A 219 -29.63 7.83 -6.91
CA ASN A 219 -28.77 9.01 -7.07
C ASN A 219 -27.56 8.94 -6.13
N PRO A 220 -26.32 8.94 -6.64
CA PRO A 220 -25.12 8.99 -5.78
C PRO A 220 -25.07 10.32 -5.01
N ARG A 221 -24.80 10.23 -3.71
CA ARG A 221 -24.68 11.38 -2.80
C ARG A 221 -23.42 11.23 -1.96
N HIS A 222 -22.72 12.32 -1.72
CA HIS A 222 -21.50 12.26 -0.91
C HIS A 222 -21.26 13.54 -0.12
N THR A 223 -20.44 13.40 0.92
CA THR A 223 -19.78 14.52 1.57
C THR A 223 -18.27 14.33 1.47
N THR A 224 -17.55 15.43 1.25
CA THR A 224 -16.09 15.43 1.25
C THR A 224 -15.60 16.50 2.21
N ILE A 225 -14.57 16.16 2.98
CA ILE A 225 -13.87 17.06 3.89
C ILE A 225 -12.39 17.02 3.49
N ASP A 226 -11.82 18.18 3.27
CA ASP A 226 -10.40 18.32 2.93
C ASP A 226 -9.55 18.20 4.20
N SER A 227 -9.22 16.96 4.54
CA SER A 227 -8.37 16.59 5.67
C SER A 227 -7.63 15.29 5.31
N GLU A 228 -6.48 15.06 5.92
CA GLU A 228 -5.75 13.80 5.88
C GLU A 228 -6.11 12.89 7.09
N ASN A 229 -6.77 13.43 8.09
CA ASN A 229 -7.25 12.66 9.24
C ASN A 229 -8.58 11.97 8.91
N GLU A 230 -8.53 10.69 8.67
CA GLU A 230 -9.66 9.88 8.21
C GLU A 230 -10.84 9.87 9.20
N ALA A 231 -10.56 9.82 10.51
CA ALA A 231 -11.61 9.89 11.54
C ALA A 231 -12.27 11.29 11.58
N GLU A 232 -11.50 12.35 11.33
CA GLU A 232 -12.03 13.70 11.20
C GLU A 232 -12.90 13.85 9.96
N ILE A 233 -12.46 13.29 8.81
CA ILE A 233 -13.26 13.21 7.58
C ILE A 233 -14.63 12.58 7.86
N GLY A 234 -14.63 11.43 8.55
CA GLY A 234 -15.86 10.72 8.93
C GLY A 234 -16.77 11.55 9.83
N TYR A 235 -16.19 12.15 10.86
CA TYR A 235 -16.94 12.96 11.84
C TYR A 235 -17.55 14.21 11.20
N LEU A 236 -16.72 15.05 10.58
CA LEU A 236 -17.18 16.33 10.00
C LEU A 236 -18.05 16.11 8.76
N GLY A 237 -17.74 15.10 7.93
CA GLY A 237 -18.54 14.73 6.78
C GLY A 237 -19.96 14.31 7.17
N THR A 238 -20.08 13.49 8.22
CA THR A 238 -21.39 13.07 8.74
C THR A 238 -22.15 14.24 9.40
N LYS A 239 -21.47 15.08 10.19
CA LYS A 239 -22.13 16.29 10.75
C LYS A 239 -22.63 17.24 9.64
N SER A 240 -21.84 17.42 8.57
CA SER A 240 -22.26 18.21 7.41
C SER A 240 -23.47 17.61 6.68
N LEU A 241 -23.49 16.27 6.52
CA LEU A 241 -24.62 15.55 5.96
C LEU A 241 -25.90 15.77 6.77
N LEU A 242 -25.84 15.53 8.08
CA LEU A 242 -27.00 15.68 8.96
C LEU A 242 -27.54 17.12 8.98
N ALA A 243 -26.65 18.11 8.97
CA ALA A 243 -27.03 19.53 8.95
C ALA A 243 -27.78 19.96 7.68
N ARG A 244 -27.70 19.20 6.57
CA ARG A 244 -28.46 19.47 5.36
C ARG A 244 -29.93 19.07 5.48
N GLY A 245 -30.29 18.26 6.47
CA GLY A 245 -31.65 17.74 6.65
C GLY A 245 -32.12 16.81 5.51
N GLU A 246 -31.19 16.31 4.70
CA GLU A 246 -31.51 15.35 3.65
C GLU A 246 -31.64 13.94 4.21
N PRO A 247 -32.54 13.11 3.66
CA PRO A 247 -32.73 11.75 4.17
C PRO A 247 -31.46 10.92 4.04
N VAL A 248 -31.13 10.19 5.11
CA VAL A 248 -30.03 9.22 5.19
C VAL A 248 -30.50 7.99 5.92
N THR A 249 -30.33 6.83 5.32
CA THR A 249 -30.62 5.52 5.95
C THR A 249 -29.40 4.63 6.00
N ALA A 250 -28.40 4.91 5.17
CA ALA A 250 -27.13 4.19 5.20
C ALA A 250 -25.95 5.08 4.80
N ILE A 251 -24.78 4.77 5.33
CA ILE A 251 -23.52 5.45 5.00
C ILE A 251 -22.48 4.41 4.58
N VAL A 252 -21.83 4.67 3.44
CA VAL A 252 -20.61 4.01 2.99
C VAL A 252 -19.45 4.91 3.38
N ALA A 253 -18.67 4.52 4.38
CA ALA A 253 -17.45 5.21 4.77
C ALA A 253 -16.29 4.70 3.91
N GLY A 254 -15.46 5.61 3.41
CA GLY A 254 -14.39 5.26 2.48
C GLY A 254 -13.29 4.37 3.05
N ASN A 255 -13.18 4.25 4.37
CA ASN A 255 -12.41 3.24 5.10
C ASN A 255 -12.89 3.10 6.56
N ASP A 256 -12.37 2.12 7.30
CA ASP A 256 -12.76 1.86 8.68
C ASP A 256 -12.43 3.01 9.66
N PRO A 257 -11.27 3.70 9.58
CA PRO A 257 -11.04 4.89 10.39
C PRO A 257 -12.05 6.02 10.12
N THR A 258 -12.48 6.20 8.88
CA THR A 258 -13.58 7.12 8.53
C THR A 258 -14.90 6.64 9.14
N ALA A 259 -15.20 5.34 9.08
CA ALA A 259 -16.39 4.77 9.73
C ALA A 259 -16.39 5.02 11.24
N HIS A 260 -15.23 4.95 11.92
CA HIS A 260 -15.13 5.34 13.33
C HIS A 260 -15.56 6.79 13.58
N GLY A 261 -15.16 7.71 12.69
CA GLY A 261 -15.63 9.10 12.73
C GLY A 261 -17.14 9.23 12.52
N VAL A 262 -17.71 8.47 11.55
CA VAL A 262 -19.16 8.37 11.30
C VAL A 262 -19.91 7.92 12.56
N TYR A 263 -19.45 6.83 13.21
CA TYR A 263 -20.05 6.31 14.46
C TYR A 263 -20.12 7.38 15.54
N ARG A 264 -19.02 8.09 15.73
CA ARG A 264 -18.96 9.18 16.70
C ARG A 264 -19.96 10.29 16.37
N ALA A 265 -20.03 10.73 15.10
CA ALA A 265 -20.92 11.80 14.67
C ALA A 265 -22.40 11.42 14.82
N LEU A 266 -22.80 10.18 14.47
CA LEU A 266 -24.15 9.68 14.64
C LEU A 266 -24.53 9.63 16.13
N ARG A 267 -23.69 9.06 16.98
CA ARG A 267 -23.90 9.01 18.43
C ARG A 267 -24.07 10.42 19.03
N ASP A 268 -23.19 11.37 18.66
CA ASP A 268 -23.23 12.75 19.15
C ASP A 268 -24.44 13.54 18.59
N SER A 269 -25.19 12.94 17.66
CA SER A 269 -26.46 13.43 17.11
C SER A 269 -27.67 12.62 17.60
N GLY A 270 -27.49 11.70 18.56
CA GLY A 270 -28.56 10.88 19.11
C GLY A 270 -29.08 9.78 18.19
N LEU A 271 -28.34 9.45 17.13
CA LEU A 271 -28.69 8.41 16.15
C LEU A 271 -27.97 7.10 16.43
N ASN A 272 -28.72 6.00 16.38
CA ASN A 272 -28.22 4.65 16.68
C ASN A 272 -27.84 3.88 15.40
N ILE A 273 -26.77 3.09 15.50
CA ILE A 273 -26.35 2.15 14.48
C ILE A 273 -26.72 0.74 14.97
N PRO A 274 -27.40 -0.09 14.17
CA PRO A 274 -27.89 0.18 12.80
C PRO A 274 -29.34 0.72 12.77
N ASP A 275 -29.98 1.01 13.92
CA ASP A 275 -31.42 1.22 14.03
C ASP A 275 -31.91 2.47 13.27
N ASP A 276 -31.15 3.56 13.30
CA ASP A 276 -31.46 4.78 12.57
C ASP A 276 -30.65 4.87 11.26
N VAL A 277 -29.37 4.47 11.27
CA VAL A 277 -28.46 4.53 10.12
C VAL A 277 -27.58 3.29 10.06
N SER A 278 -27.64 2.56 8.95
CA SER A 278 -26.69 1.47 8.64
C SER A 278 -25.34 2.04 8.19
N VAL A 279 -24.22 1.41 8.58
CA VAL A 279 -22.88 1.87 8.21
C VAL A 279 -22.04 0.72 7.67
N VAL A 280 -21.36 0.93 6.55
CA VAL A 280 -20.33 0.02 6.04
C VAL A 280 -19.00 0.76 5.92
N GLY A 281 -17.90 0.03 6.11
CA GLY A 281 -16.53 0.51 5.97
C GLY A 281 -15.76 -0.17 4.85
N CYS A 282 -14.45 0.08 4.81
CA CYS A 282 -13.50 -0.55 3.91
C CYS A 282 -12.16 -0.71 4.64
N ASP A 283 -11.43 -1.77 4.36
CA ASP A 283 -10.11 -2.23 4.81
C ASP A 283 -10.10 -3.29 5.94
N ASP A 284 -11.13 -3.41 6.74
CA ASP A 284 -11.24 -4.33 7.90
C ASP A 284 -10.05 -4.20 8.88
N THR A 285 -9.63 -2.96 9.14
CA THR A 285 -8.52 -2.69 10.06
C THR A 285 -8.97 -2.53 11.51
N VAL A 286 -10.12 -1.89 11.74
CA VAL A 286 -10.67 -1.63 13.08
C VAL A 286 -12.14 -2.04 13.21
N GLY A 287 -12.74 -2.58 12.16
CA GLY A 287 -14.17 -2.87 12.09
C GLY A 287 -14.70 -3.76 13.20
N SER A 288 -13.93 -4.77 13.63
CA SER A 288 -14.30 -5.67 14.72
C SER A 288 -14.26 -5.02 16.13
N TRP A 289 -13.60 -3.86 16.27
CA TRP A 289 -13.46 -3.16 17.56
C TRP A 289 -14.53 -2.11 17.78
N LEU A 290 -15.27 -1.75 16.71
CA LEU A 290 -16.39 -0.82 16.83
C LEU A 290 -17.60 -1.50 17.46
N TYR A 291 -18.47 -0.72 18.07
CA TYR A 291 -19.72 -1.21 18.64
C TYR A 291 -20.91 -0.34 18.17
N PRO A 292 -21.88 -0.98 17.47
CA PRO A 292 -21.89 -2.37 17.00
C PRO A 292 -20.73 -2.68 16.05
N ALA A 293 -20.35 -3.98 15.90
CA ALA A 293 -19.24 -4.36 15.04
C ALA A 293 -19.53 -4.00 13.56
N LEU A 294 -18.55 -3.36 12.90
CA LEU A 294 -18.71 -2.77 11.57
C LEU A 294 -18.70 -3.83 10.47
N THR A 295 -19.73 -3.83 9.64
CA THR A 295 -19.72 -4.47 8.31
C THR A 295 -18.74 -3.72 7.41
N THR A 296 -17.80 -4.41 6.81
CA THR A 296 -16.70 -3.76 6.07
C THR A 296 -16.15 -4.65 4.96
N ILE A 297 -15.35 -4.07 4.09
CA ILE A 297 -14.60 -4.78 3.05
C ILE A 297 -13.22 -5.14 3.60
N ARG A 298 -12.86 -6.42 3.57
CA ARG A 298 -11.51 -6.90 3.91
C ARG A 298 -10.62 -6.86 2.69
N GLU A 299 -9.50 -6.15 2.79
CA GLU A 299 -8.54 -5.93 1.71
C GLU A 299 -7.29 -6.83 1.77
N PHE A 300 -7.14 -7.66 2.78
CA PHE A 300 -6.02 -8.58 2.97
C PHE A 300 -4.63 -7.94 2.88
N PRO A 301 -4.31 -6.93 3.71
CA PRO A 301 -3.07 -6.17 3.60
C PRO A 301 -1.80 -7.03 3.73
N GLU A 302 -1.80 -8.10 4.53
CA GLU A 302 -0.67 -9.03 4.60
C GLU A 302 -0.45 -9.77 3.27
N GLN A 303 -1.52 -10.09 2.55
CA GLN A 303 -1.42 -10.72 1.23
C GLN A 303 -0.91 -9.72 0.19
N LEU A 304 -1.30 -8.44 0.28
CA LEU A 304 -0.72 -7.38 -0.56
C LEU A 304 0.79 -7.31 -0.34
N GLY A 305 1.26 -7.26 0.91
CA GLY A 305 2.68 -7.26 1.25
C GLY A 305 3.44 -8.46 0.68
N LYS A 306 2.86 -9.65 0.79
CA LYS A 306 3.39 -10.87 0.18
C LYS A 306 3.52 -10.73 -1.35
N GLN A 307 2.48 -10.30 -2.05
CA GLN A 307 2.49 -10.14 -3.50
C GLN A 307 3.51 -9.09 -3.96
N MET A 308 3.66 -8.01 -3.20
CA MET A 308 4.66 -6.98 -3.49
C MET A 308 6.09 -7.54 -3.38
N VAL A 309 6.39 -8.36 -2.37
CA VAL A 309 7.70 -9.03 -2.27
C VAL A 309 7.93 -9.96 -3.45
N GLU A 310 6.96 -10.80 -3.82
CA GLU A 310 7.10 -11.72 -4.95
C GLU A 310 7.40 -10.98 -6.25
N LEU A 311 6.70 -9.89 -6.48
CA LEU A 311 6.79 -9.11 -7.70
C LEU A 311 8.15 -8.39 -7.81
N VAL A 312 8.62 -7.76 -6.72
CA VAL A 312 9.93 -7.10 -6.73
C VAL A 312 11.08 -8.12 -6.85
N LEU A 313 10.96 -9.31 -6.24
CA LEU A 313 11.95 -10.37 -6.39
C LEU A 313 12.00 -10.88 -7.83
N SER A 314 10.84 -11.05 -8.48
CA SER A 314 10.76 -11.39 -9.90
C SER A 314 11.44 -10.33 -10.77
N ARG A 315 11.21 -9.04 -10.50
CA ARG A 315 11.84 -7.92 -11.21
C ARG A 315 13.37 -7.89 -11.05
N ILE A 316 13.88 -8.24 -9.88
CA ILE A 316 15.32 -8.32 -9.62
C ILE A 316 15.97 -9.42 -10.47
N VAL A 317 15.29 -10.55 -10.67
CA VAL A 317 15.78 -11.68 -11.47
C VAL A 317 15.61 -11.43 -12.96
N ASN A 318 14.50 -10.81 -13.37
CA ASN A 318 14.12 -10.56 -14.74
C ASN A 318 13.89 -9.05 -15.00
N PRO A 319 14.96 -8.24 -15.11
CA PRO A 319 14.83 -6.77 -15.19
C PRO A 319 14.05 -6.31 -16.42
N ASP A 320 14.17 -7.02 -17.54
CA ASP A 320 13.57 -6.67 -18.83
C ASP A 320 12.13 -7.19 -19.01
N GLN A 321 11.57 -7.85 -17.98
CA GLN A 321 10.20 -8.33 -18.01
C GLN A 321 9.22 -7.16 -18.15
N GLU A 322 8.14 -7.36 -18.94
CA GLU A 322 7.04 -6.38 -18.99
C GLU A 322 6.46 -6.09 -17.60
N PRO A 323 6.10 -4.83 -17.31
CA PRO A 323 5.48 -4.47 -16.02
C PRO A 323 4.21 -5.27 -15.75
N GLN A 324 4.08 -5.75 -14.54
CA GLN A 324 2.92 -6.54 -14.12
C GLN A 324 1.98 -5.72 -13.24
N ARG A 325 0.69 -6.02 -13.37
CA ARG A 325 -0.38 -5.51 -12.49
C ARG A 325 -1.07 -6.69 -11.83
N ILE A 326 -1.02 -6.76 -10.51
CA ILE A 326 -1.67 -7.79 -9.70
C ILE A 326 -2.78 -7.13 -8.90
N THR A 327 -3.99 -7.69 -8.97
CA THR A 327 -5.12 -7.26 -8.14
C THR A 327 -5.45 -8.37 -7.14
N VAL A 328 -5.42 -8.03 -5.85
CA VAL A 328 -5.85 -8.92 -4.77
C VAL A 328 -7.34 -8.70 -4.56
N PRO A 329 -8.18 -9.74 -4.69
CA PRO A 329 -9.61 -9.62 -4.47
C PRO A 329 -9.92 -9.28 -3.01
N THR A 330 -11.08 -8.66 -2.80
CA THR A 330 -11.60 -8.27 -1.49
C THR A 330 -12.77 -9.15 -1.07
N GLU A 331 -13.18 -9.07 0.19
CA GLU A 331 -14.29 -9.83 0.76
C GLU A 331 -15.20 -8.93 1.61
N LEU A 332 -16.51 -9.00 1.41
CA LEU A 332 -17.47 -8.33 2.28
C LEU A 332 -17.67 -9.10 3.59
N ILE A 333 -17.26 -8.52 4.69
CA ILE A 333 -17.41 -9.06 6.05
C ILE A 333 -18.65 -8.44 6.69
N LYS A 334 -19.74 -9.21 6.75
CA LYS A 334 -21.00 -8.76 7.37
C LYS A 334 -20.92 -8.90 8.87
N ARG A 335 -21.30 -7.83 9.58
CA ARG A 335 -21.38 -7.73 11.05
C ARG A 335 -22.68 -7.00 11.46
N ASP A 336 -22.67 -6.32 12.58
CA ASP A 336 -23.88 -5.83 13.26
C ASP A 336 -24.28 -4.39 12.89
N SER A 337 -23.51 -3.70 12.06
CA SER A 337 -23.71 -2.28 11.72
C SER A 337 -24.75 -2.02 10.62
N CYS A 338 -25.39 -3.05 10.09
CA CYS A 338 -26.39 -2.94 9.05
C CYS A 338 -27.65 -3.73 9.39
N ARG A 339 -28.81 -3.17 9.07
CA ARG A 339 -30.11 -3.85 9.16
C ARG A 339 -30.92 -3.70 7.88
N ALA A 340 -31.88 -4.60 7.66
CA ALA A 340 -32.87 -4.42 6.61
C ALA A 340 -33.86 -3.32 6.99
N LEU A 341 -34.18 -2.44 6.03
CA LEU A 341 -35.26 -1.46 6.20
C LEU A 341 -36.64 -2.13 6.07
N GLN A 342 -37.56 -1.71 6.96
CA GLN A 342 -38.97 -2.03 6.80
C GLN A 342 -39.63 -0.97 5.89
N PRO A 343 -40.71 -1.31 5.15
CA PRO A 343 -41.38 -0.34 4.28
C PRO A 343 -41.88 0.93 4.98
N SER A 344 -42.06 0.89 6.29
CA SER A 344 -42.46 2.04 7.15
C SER A 344 -41.29 2.99 7.49
N ASP A 345 -40.05 2.54 7.36
CA ASP A 345 -38.87 3.27 7.86
C ASP A 345 -38.43 4.40 6.90
N ASP A 346 -38.75 4.28 5.61
CA ASP A 346 -38.40 5.28 4.59
C ASP A 346 -39.06 6.67 4.87
N PHE A 347 -40.23 6.68 5.51
CA PHE A 347 -40.93 7.90 5.93
C PHE A 347 -40.42 8.45 7.28
N ALA A 348 -39.90 7.59 8.15
CA ALA A 348 -39.49 7.99 9.50
C ALA A 348 -38.08 8.64 9.53
N ALA A 349 -37.21 8.32 8.56
CA ALA A 349 -35.84 8.86 8.49
C ALA A 349 -35.79 10.38 8.32
N GLY A 350 -36.76 10.97 7.61
CA GLY A 350 -36.87 12.43 7.45
C GLY A 350 -37.43 13.16 8.69
N ALA A 351 -38.35 12.52 9.42
CA ALA A 351 -39.02 13.13 10.57
C ALA A 351 -38.13 13.17 11.82
N ARG A 352 -37.39 12.10 12.13
CA ARG A 352 -36.50 12.02 13.30
C ARG A 352 -35.30 12.97 13.21
N LEU A 353 -34.81 13.26 11.99
CA LEU A 353 -33.74 14.23 11.78
C LEU A 353 -34.19 15.67 12.11
N GLN A 354 -35.47 16.02 11.89
CA GLN A 354 -36.01 17.34 12.21
C GLN A 354 -36.17 17.53 13.75
N ASP A 355 -36.57 16.47 14.46
CA ASP A 355 -36.75 16.54 15.93
C ASP A 355 -35.40 16.57 16.68
N SER A 356 -34.33 16.02 16.13
CA SER A 356 -32.99 16.05 16.76
C SER A 356 -32.21 17.35 16.55
N LEU A 357 -32.67 18.22 15.65
CA LEU A 357 -32.06 19.53 15.33
C LEU A 357 -32.82 20.70 15.99
N SER A 358 -33.98 20.46 16.61
CA SER A 358 -34.74 21.41 17.40
C SER A 358 -34.37 21.32 18.91
#